data_d0efb2b62d6050adcca2bb214db1fcaf
#
_entry.id   d0efb2b62d6050adcca2bb214db1fcaf
#
_cell.length_a   1.000
_cell.length_b   1.000
_cell.length_c   1.000
_cell.angle_alpha   90.00
_cell.angle_beta   90.00
_cell.angle_gamma   90.00
#
_symmetry.space_group_name_H-M   'P 1'
#
loop_
_entity.id
_entity.type
_entity.pdbx_description
1 polymer ?
#
loop_
_entity_poly.entity_id
_entity_poly.type
_entity_poly.pdbx_seq_one_letter_code
_entity_poly.pdbx_strand_id
1 'polypeptide(L)' 'MNQNHEVGSLAKRFADIAEVPSRCRCGGIPTAPVRVPDCENRWTIKCSAPTCLARNTCQGLKDTISGWNRLSTHFYR' A
#
# COMPACT_ATOMS: atom_id res chain seq x y z
N MET A 1 2.22 15.62 -29.75
CA MET A 1 2.07 14.25 -29.62
C MET A 1 2.94 13.68 -28.60
N ASN A 2 4.16 14.02 -28.56
CA ASN A 2 5.00 13.51 -27.50
C ASN A 2 4.49 13.87 -26.15
N GLN A 3 3.84 14.98 -26.09
CA GLN A 3 3.31 15.39 -24.84
C GLN A 3 2.27 14.47 -24.33
N ASN A 4 1.41 14.01 -25.20
CA ASN A 4 0.41 13.06 -24.79
C ASN A 4 1.02 11.79 -24.31
N HIS A 5 2.07 11.40 -24.98
CA HIS A 5 2.74 10.18 -24.58
C HIS A 5 3.34 10.32 -23.22
N GLU A 6 3.93 11.46 -22.96
CA GLU A 6 4.52 11.71 -21.67
C GLU A 6 3.50 11.79 -20.58
N VAL A 7 2.40 12.44 -20.88
CA VAL A 7 1.34 12.54 -19.93
C VAL A 7 0.81 11.17 -19.57
N GLY A 8 0.66 10.31 -20.54
CA GLY A 8 0.24 8.96 -20.28
C GLY A 8 1.20 8.23 -19.40
N SER A 9 2.47 8.41 -19.66
CA SER A 9 3.49 7.76 -18.86
C SER A 9 3.47 8.24 -17.43
N LEU A 10 3.32 9.52 -17.26
CA LEU A 10 3.24 10.08 -15.92
C LEU A 10 2.00 9.62 -15.19
N ALA A 11 0.89 9.58 -15.90
CA ALA A 11 -0.33 9.13 -15.27
C ALA A 11 -0.20 7.71 -14.77
N LYS A 12 0.49 6.89 -15.54
CA LYS A 12 0.71 5.54 -15.12
C LYS A 12 1.55 5.47 -13.87
N ARG A 13 2.57 6.29 -13.80
CA ARG A 13 3.40 6.34 -12.62
C ARG A 13 2.64 6.81 -11.43
N PHE A 14 1.83 7.82 -11.62
CA PHE A 14 1.02 8.33 -10.54
C PHE A 14 0.03 7.29 -10.06
N ALA A 15 -0.52 6.52 -10.96
CA ALA A 15 -1.43 5.48 -10.56
C ALA A 15 -0.75 4.48 -9.65
N ASP A 16 0.48 4.14 -9.98
CA ASP A 16 1.24 3.24 -9.13
C ASP A 16 1.54 3.84 -7.80
N ILE A 17 1.90 5.11 -7.79
CA ILE A 17 2.26 5.78 -6.57
C ILE A 17 1.05 6.14 -5.76
N ALA A 18 -0.04 6.40 -6.44
CA ALA A 18 -1.25 6.84 -5.77
C ALA A 18 -2.05 5.70 -5.18
N GLU A 19 -1.62 4.49 -5.40
CA GLU A 19 -2.28 3.38 -4.75
C GLU A 19 -2.15 3.59 -3.24
N VAL A 20 -3.27 3.51 -2.54
CA VAL A 20 -3.25 3.74 -1.11
C VAL A 20 -3.76 2.50 -0.40
N PRO A 21 -3.37 2.31 0.85
CA PRO A 21 -3.86 1.17 1.60
C PRO A 21 -5.37 1.25 1.80
N SER A 22 -6.04 0.18 1.48
CA SER A 22 -7.48 0.12 1.67
C SER A 22 -7.79 -0.18 3.14
N ARG A 23 -9.04 -0.02 3.52
CA ARG A 23 -9.42 -0.32 4.89
C ARG A 23 -9.15 -1.76 5.21
N CYS A 24 -8.80 -2.01 6.45
CA CYS A 24 -8.61 -3.37 6.91
C CYS A 24 -9.92 -4.13 6.82
N ARG A 25 -9.84 -5.43 6.68
CA ARG A 25 -11.03 -6.25 6.64
C ARG A 25 -11.86 -6.12 7.90
N CYS A 26 -11.25 -5.68 9.00
CA CYS A 26 -12.00 -5.47 10.23
C CYS A 26 -12.74 -4.14 10.22
N GLY A 27 -12.57 -3.36 9.17
CA GLY A 27 -13.17 -2.04 9.09
C GLY A 27 -12.28 -0.94 9.59
N GLY A 28 -11.16 -1.27 10.19
CA GLY A 28 -10.27 -0.26 10.74
C GLY A 28 -9.47 0.44 9.66
N ILE A 29 -8.85 1.53 10.03
CA ILE A 29 -8.07 2.34 9.10
C ILE A 29 -6.62 1.93 9.18
N PRO A 30 -5.97 1.68 8.05
CA PRO A 30 -4.56 1.30 8.09
C PRO A 30 -3.69 2.49 8.45
N THR A 31 -2.53 2.21 9.02
CA THR A 31 -1.54 3.25 9.24
C THR A 31 -0.93 3.62 7.90
N ALA A 32 -0.28 4.77 7.86
CA ALA A 32 0.55 5.07 6.73
C ALA A 32 1.70 4.07 6.68
N PRO A 33 2.24 3.79 5.50
CA PRO A 33 3.39 2.90 5.43
C PRO A 33 4.57 3.48 6.19
N VAL A 34 5.24 2.64 6.95
CA VAL A 34 6.37 3.06 7.76
C VAL A 34 7.57 2.22 7.38
N ARG A 35 8.71 2.88 7.21
CA ARG A 35 9.93 2.17 6.90
C ARG A 35 10.39 1.38 8.11
N VAL A 36 10.83 0.18 7.85
CA VAL A 36 11.38 -0.66 8.90
C VAL A 36 12.80 -0.19 9.17
N PRO A 37 13.14 0.13 10.42
CA PRO A 37 14.50 0.58 10.72
C PRO A 37 15.53 -0.48 10.38
N ASP A 38 16.68 -0.04 9.96
CA ASP A 38 17.80 -0.92 9.65
C ASP A 38 17.58 -1.82 8.46
N CYS A 39 16.49 -1.63 7.74
CA CYS A 39 16.23 -2.39 6.53
C CYS A 39 16.08 -1.43 5.39
N GLU A 40 16.76 -1.74 4.29
CA GLU A 40 16.69 -0.89 3.14
C GLU A 40 15.40 -1.14 2.41
N ASN A 41 14.63 -0.10 2.18
CA ASN A 41 13.44 -0.19 1.35
C ASN A 41 12.45 -1.24 1.82
N ARG A 42 12.36 -1.44 3.11
CA ARG A 42 11.38 -2.37 3.67
C ARG A 42 10.34 -1.57 4.42
N TRP A 43 9.09 -1.88 4.21
CA TRP A 43 7.99 -1.08 4.73
C TRP A 43 6.95 -1.96 5.40
N THR A 44 6.21 -1.37 6.30
CA THR A 44 5.15 -2.10 6.98
C THR A 44 3.89 -1.25 7.07
N ILE A 45 2.76 -1.89 6.97
CA ILE A 45 1.46 -1.27 7.13
C ILE A 45 0.69 -2.13 8.12
N LYS A 46 0.02 -1.51 9.05
CA LYS A 46 -0.78 -2.29 9.98
C LYS A 46 -2.11 -1.59 10.25
N CYS A 47 -3.03 -2.33 10.80
CA CYS A 47 -4.32 -1.77 11.15
C CYS A 47 -4.16 -0.93 12.40
N SER A 48 -4.81 0.23 12.44
CA SER A 48 -4.71 1.09 13.60
C SER A 48 -5.76 0.78 14.64
N ALA A 49 -6.66 -0.14 14.37
CA ALA A 49 -7.66 -0.52 15.36
C ALA A 49 -6.97 -1.22 16.52
N PRO A 50 -7.31 -0.88 17.76
CA PRO A 50 -6.56 -1.38 18.90
C PRO A 50 -6.55 -2.89 19.05
N THR A 51 -7.61 -3.55 18.60
CA THR A 51 -7.70 -4.98 18.79
C THR A 51 -7.34 -5.77 17.56
N CYS A 52 -6.96 -5.11 16.47
CA CYS A 52 -6.65 -5.79 15.23
C CYS A 52 -5.15 -5.88 15.05
N LEU A 53 -4.67 -7.08 14.76
CA LEU A 53 -3.24 -7.30 14.59
C LEU A 53 -2.82 -7.45 13.13
N ALA A 54 -3.69 -7.11 12.20
CA ALA A 54 -3.36 -7.24 10.79
C ALA A 54 -2.18 -6.37 10.43
N ARG A 55 -1.29 -6.93 9.63
CA ARG A 55 -0.05 -6.25 9.28
C ARG A 55 0.50 -6.85 8.00
N ASN A 56 1.18 -6.03 7.23
CA ASN A 56 1.86 -6.50 6.03
C ASN A 56 3.20 -5.80 5.91
N THR A 57 4.26 -6.57 5.80
CA THR A 57 5.61 -6.05 5.66
C THR A 57 6.23 -6.63 4.41
N CYS A 58 6.72 -5.77 3.54
CA CYS A 58 7.29 -6.21 2.27
C CYS A 58 8.45 -5.34 1.89
N GLN A 59 9.18 -5.81 0.90
CA GLN A 59 10.25 -5.06 0.30
C GLN A 59 9.64 -4.12 -0.72
N GLY A 60 9.91 -2.82 -0.58
CA GLY A 60 9.40 -1.83 -1.50
C GLY A 60 8.05 -1.29 -1.08
N LEU A 61 7.89 0.01 -1.17
CA LEU A 61 6.67 0.67 -0.76
C LEU A 61 5.47 0.20 -1.55
N LYS A 62 5.63 0.14 -2.87
CA LYS A 62 4.54 -0.26 -3.73
C LYS A 62 4.06 -1.67 -3.42
N ASP A 63 5.00 -2.59 -3.26
CA ASP A 63 4.64 -3.96 -2.97
C ASP A 63 4.01 -4.11 -1.60
N THR A 64 4.42 -3.29 -0.67
CA THR A 64 3.83 -3.32 0.65
C THR A 64 2.38 -2.90 0.60
N ILE A 65 2.08 -1.85 -0.14
CA ILE A 65 0.71 -1.39 -0.27
C ILE A 65 -0.13 -2.40 -1.03
N SER A 66 0.40 -2.91 -2.12
CA SER A 66 -0.33 -3.92 -2.90
C SER A 66 -0.63 -5.15 -2.08
N GLY A 67 0.33 -5.59 -1.31
CA GLY A 67 0.14 -6.77 -0.46
C GLY A 67 -0.91 -6.53 0.60
N TRP A 68 -0.86 -5.37 1.22
CA TRP A 68 -1.87 -5.02 2.21
C TRP A 68 -3.26 -5.02 1.58
N ASN A 69 -3.39 -4.40 0.41
CA ASN A 69 -4.69 -4.31 -0.24
C ASN A 69 -5.21 -5.68 -0.63
N ARG A 70 -4.32 -6.56 -1.06
CA ARG A 70 -4.71 -7.89 -1.43
C ARG A 70 -5.23 -8.67 -0.22
N LEU A 71 -4.57 -8.53 0.90
CA LEU A 71 -5.00 -9.17 2.12
C LEU A 71 -6.37 -8.68 2.54
N SER A 72 -6.55 -7.37 2.49
CA SER A 72 -7.81 -6.78 2.90
C SER A 72 -8.96 -7.26 2.07
N THR A 73 -8.80 -7.22 0.77
CA THR A 73 -9.88 -7.62 -0.11
C THR A 73 -10.09 -9.10 -0.11
N HIS A 74 -9.03 -9.85 -0.01
CA HIS A 74 -9.12 -11.29 -0.07
C HIS A 74 -9.98 -11.85 1.04
N PHE A 75 -9.86 -11.28 2.20
CA PHE A 75 -10.58 -11.79 3.34
C PHE A 75 -12.00 -11.35 3.42
N TYR A 76 -12.37 -10.39 2.61
CA TYR A 76 -13.74 -9.97 2.60
C TYR A 76 -14.63 -10.89 1.82
N ARG A 77 -14.08 -11.83 1.14
CA ARG A 77 -14.87 -12.71 0.32
C ARG A 77 -15.41 -13.88 1.09
#